data_87cdcfe9629dcf74b86e2e395ee0e95d
#
_entry.id   87cdcfe9629dcf74b86e2e395ee0e95d
#
_cell.length_a   1.000
_cell.length_b   1.000
_cell.length_c   1.000
_cell.angle_alpha   90.00
_cell.angle_beta   90.00
_cell.angle_gamma   90.00
#
_symmetry.space_group_name_H-M   'P 1'
#
loop_
_entity.id
_entity.type
_entity.pdbx_description
1 polymer ?
#
loop_
_entity_poly.entity_id
_entity_poly.type
_entity_poly.pdbx_seq_one_letter_code
_entity_poly.pdbx_strand_id
1 'polypeptide(L)'
;MTSYPLRTYEDVRETLLSKGELALLDVREEDPHAQCHPLFAANFPLARIELDACTCLPRRDVPIVLFDDGEGLAARAFERFAALGFRQVALLAGGLDGWIRAGGEVFRDVNVPSKAFGEFVEARRHTPSLSAEALDALQKSGADVVVLDARRFGEYRTMNIPGSVSVPGAELVLRARALAPDPATRIVVNCAGRTRSIIGAQSLVNAKLPNPVAALRNGTIGWTLAGKTLEHGSERRFDIDAGRDPHTLDASRRSAHALATRAGVRRTSLDEAARWASEASRTTYRFDVRTPDDYEAGHAPGFRDAPGGQLVQETEMYAPVHGARVVLFDDDGVRANMTASWLAQMNIETYVVDGANRGDLTETGPYRPERPQPAPLPTISPQALAALLDDPSHGVVLLDVAPSAKFVKAHIPAAHWILRSHLAPGYDDLRNLRITNHGFCFGSGTSSECGKKYQGQAGFRSHFILLR
;
A
#
# COMPACT_ATOMS: atom_id res chain seq x y z
N MET A 1 -14.85 -5.93 33.42
CA MET A 1 -14.85 -5.65 31.96
C MET A 1 -14.04 -4.40 31.76
N THR A 2 -12.99 -4.44 31.00
CA THR A 2 -12.17 -3.27 30.67
C THR A 2 -13.05 -2.34 29.82
N SER A 3 -13.25 -1.08 30.27
CA SER A 3 -13.99 -0.09 29.49
C SER A 3 -13.01 0.61 28.55
N TYR A 4 -13.17 0.46 27.24
CA TYR A 4 -12.39 1.16 26.24
C TYR A 4 -13.00 2.51 25.90
N PRO A 5 -12.20 3.55 25.62
CA PRO A 5 -12.71 4.80 25.05
C PRO A 5 -13.43 4.52 23.72
N LEU A 6 -14.56 5.18 23.51
CA LEU A 6 -15.35 5.04 22.28
C LEU A 6 -15.41 6.35 21.50
N ARG A 7 -15.48 6.25 20.19
CA ARG A 7 -15.82 7.34 19.27
C ARG A 7 -17.01 6.92 18.41
N THR A 8 -18.00 7.79 18.29
CA THR A 8 -19.17 7.53 17.45
C THR A 8 -18.87 7.79 15.98
N TYR A 9 -19.76 7.37 15.10
CA TYR A 9 -19.75 7.74 13.68
C TYR A 9 -19.68 9.26 13.49
N GLU A 10 -20.50 9.99 14.25
CA GLU A 10 -20.59 11.45 14.18
C GLU A 10 -19.27 12.11 14.57
N ASP A 11 -18.61 11.66 15.65
CA ASP A 11 -17.30 12.16 16.10
C ASP A 11 -16.23 11.98 15.01
N VAL A 12 -16.19 10.79 14.41
CA VAL A 12 -15.23 10.46 13.34
C VAL A 12 -15.50 11.30 12.10
N ARG A 13 -16.77 11.38 11.67
CA ARG A 13 -17.18 12.14 10.50
C ARG A 13 -16.91 13.64 10.66
N GLU A 14 -17.22 14.22 11.80
CA GLU A 14 -16.92 15.63 12.11
C GLU A 14 -15.42 15.91 12.04
N THR A 15 -14.59 15.03 12.63
CA THR A 15 -13.13 15.15 12.59
C THR A 15 -12.60 15.11 11.17
N LEU A 16 -13.08 14.19 10.33
CA LEU A 16 -12.68 14.07 8.93
C LEU A 16 -13.09 15.30 8.11
N LEU A 17 -14.31 15.80 8.30
CA LEU A 17 -14.83 16.98 7.58
C LEU A 17 -14.13 18.28 7.98
N SER A 18 -13.76 18.43 9.26
CA SER A 18 -13.01 19.58 9.76
C SER A 18 -11.51 19.51 9.46
N LYS A 19 -11.04 18.45 8.79
CA LYS A 19 -9.62 18.16 8.53
C LYS A 19 -8.79 18.04 9.82
N GLY A 20 -9.42 17.61 10.91
CA GLY A 20 -8.74 17.25 12.14
C GLY A 20 -7.88 15.99 11.93
N GLU A 21 -6.83 15.83 12.75
CA GLU A 21 -6.02 14.62 12.68
C GLU A 21 -6.78 13.40 13.20
N LEU A 22 -6.78 12.34 12.41
CA LEU A 22 -7.39 11.06 12.75
C LEU A 22 -6.79 9.93 11.91
N ALA A 23 -6.41 8.84 12.56
CA ALA A 23 -6.18 7.55 11.92
C ALA A 23 -7.39 6.63 12.18
N LEU A 24 -8.21 6.40 11.15
CA LEU A 24 -9.30 5.42 11.19
C LEU A 24 -8.75 4.09 10.65
N LEU A 25 -8.59 3.10 11.52
CA LEU A 25 -7.88 1.86 11.22
C LEU A 25 -8.80 0.64 11.28
N ASP A 26 -8.92 -0.06 10.16
CA ASP A 26 -9.54 -1.37 10.06
C ASP A 26 -8.52 -2.44 10.43
N VAL A 27 -8.73 -3.12 11.55
CA VAL A 27 -7.78 -4.10 12.09
C VAL A 27 -8.03 -5.52 11.61
N ARG A 28 -8.99 -5.71 10.69
CA ARG A 28 -9.24 -6.97 9.99
C ARG A 28 -8.17 -7.21 8.92
N GLU A 29 -8.11 -8.43 8.44
CA GLU A 29 -7.26 -8.79 7.30
C GLU A 29 -7.75 -8.08 6.00
N GLU A 30 -6.93 -8.10 4.96
CA GLU A 30 -7.19 -7.36 3.71
C GLU A 30 -8.49 -7.81 3.02
N ASP A 31 -8.80 -9.10 2.98
CA ASP A 31 -10.01 -9.58 2.30
C ASP A 31 -11.30 -9.07 2.94
N PRO A 32 -11.54 -9.19 4.28
CA PRO A 32 -12.69 -8.56 4.92
C PRO A 32 -12.74 -7.03 4.73
N HIS A 33 -11.59 -6.37 4.78
CA HIS A 33 -11.50 -4.93 4.48
C HIS A 33 -11.98 -4.63 3.06
N ALA A 34 -11.46 -5.37 2.07
CA ALA A 34 -11.83 -5.18 0.67
C ALA A 34 -13.30 -5.48 0.37
N GLN A 35 -13.98 -6.28 1.21
CA GLN A 35 -15.41 -6.54 1.05
C GLN A 35 -16.29 -5.37 1.52
N CYS A 36 -15.90 -4.68 2.61
CA CYS A 36 -16.70 -3.59 3.17
C CYS A 36 -15.88 -2.73 4.14
N HIS A 37 -15.71 -1.44 3.86
CA HIS A 37 -15.02 -0.49 4.77
C HIS A 37 -15.43 0.97 4.49
N PRO A 38 -15.30 1.90 5.46
CA PRO A 38 -15.42 3.35 5.24
C PRO A 38 -14.35 3.88 4.28
N LEU A 39 -14.66 4.90 3.48
CA LEU A 39 -13.79 5.45 2.41
C LEU A 39 -12.36 5.76 2.88
N PHE A 40 -12.20 6.33 4.07
CA PHE A 40 -10.91 6.79 4.60
C PHE A 40 -10.33 5.86 5.65
N ALA A 41 -10.84 4.64 5.76
CA ALA A 41 -10.24 3.64 6.64
C ALA A 41 -8.98 3.05 6.01
N ALA A 42 -7.87 3.08 6.74
CA ALA A 42 -6.68 2.36 6.35
C ALA A 42 -6.75 0.91 6.83
N ASN A 43 -6.41 -0.05 5.97
CA ASN A 43 -6.27 -1.43 6.40
C ASN A 43 -5.00 -1.61 7.24
N PHE A 44 -5.18 -1.97 8.49
CA PHE A 44 -4.10 -2.09 9.47
C PHE A 44 -4.24 -3.40 10.28
N PRO A 45 -4.05 -4.56 9.65
CA PRO A 45 -4.33 -5.86 10.24
C PRO A 45 -3.69 -6.05 11.61
N LEU A 46 -4.43 -6.64 12.55
CA LEU A 46 -3.97 -6.91 13.91
C LEU A 46 -2.58 -7.57 13.91
N ALA A 47 -2.32 -8.50 12.99
CA ALA A 47 -1.06 -9.20 12.87
C ALA A 47 0.15 -8.33 12.47
N ARG A 48 -0.09 -7.08 12.02
CA ARG A 48 0.94 -6.18 11.51
C ARG A 48 1.21 -4.97 12.39
N ILE A 49 0.46 -4.78 13.47
CA ILE A 49 0.55 -3.57 14.31
C ILE A 49 1.99 -3.28 14.74
N GLU A 50 2.70 -4.27 15.31
CA GLU A 50 4.08 -4.09 15.79
C GLU A 50 5.09 -3.88 14.66
N LEU A 51 4.76 -4.27 13.44
CA LEU A 51 5.62 -4.09 12.29
C LEU A 51 5.51 -2.70 11.67
N ASP A 52 4.29 -2.14 11.68
CA ASP A 52 3.96 -0.99 10.85
C ASP A 52 3.61 0.27 11.66
N ALA A 53 3.15 0.13 12.92
CA ALA A 53 2.63 1.25 13.69
C ALA A 53 3.63 2.40 13.86
N CYS A 54 4.89 2.09 14.22
CA CYS A 54 5.91 3.13 14.42
C CYS A 54 6.28 3.86 13.13
N THR A 55 6.15 3.18 11.99
CA THR A 55 6.43 3.73 10.66
C THR A 55 5.29 4.56 10.09
N CYS A 56 4.05 4.04 10.22
CA CYS A 56 2.88 4.65 9.61
C CYS A 56 2.23 5.70 10.52
N LEU A 57 2.47 5.64 11.83
CA LEU A 57 1.95 6.55 12.84
C LEU A 57 3.12 7.17 13.63
N PRO A 58 3.80 8.17 13.06
CA PRO A 58 5.07 8.66 13.60
C PRO A 58 4.92 9.38 14.95
N ARG A 59 3.70 9.77 15.33
CA ARG A 59 3.43 10.49 16.58
C ARG A 59 2.60 9.63 17.53
N ARG A 60 3.02 9.50 18.81
CA ARG A 60 2.34 8.67 19.81
C ARG A 60 1.03 9.28 20.35
N ASP A 61 0.81 10.57 20.12
CA ASP A 61 -0.40 11.31 20.51
C ASP A 61 -1.38 11.52 19.34
N VAL A 62 -1.18 10.84 18.22
CA VAL A 62 -2.15 10.91 17.13
C VAL A 62 -3.46 10.24 17.56
N PRO A 63 -4.63 10.86 17.30
CA PRO A 63 -5.91 10.21 17.53
C PRO A 63 -6.09 9.00 16.63
N ILE A 64 -6.35 7.83 17.22
CA ILE A 64 -6.56 6.56 16.52
C ILE A 64 -7.97 6.05 16.87
N VAL A 65 -8.74 5.68 15.85
CA VAL A 65 -10.00 4.96 16.01
C VAL A 65 -9.89 3.60 15.33
N LEU A 66 -10.04 2.55 16.12
CA LEU A 66 -9.92 1.17 15.69
C LEU A 66 -11.31 0.56 15.47
N PHE A 67 -11.47 -0.24 14.44
CA PHE A 67 -12.69 -1.00 14.26
C PHE A 67 -12.43 -2.37 13.65
N ASP A 68 -13.39 -3.25 13.90
CA ASP A 68 -13.57 -4.56 13.28
C ASP A 68 -15.07 -4.74 12.94
N ASP A 69 -15.47 -5.96 12.63
CA ASP A 69 -16.87 -6.31 12.35
C ASP A 69 -17.44 -7.29 13.41
N GLY A 70 -17.08 -7.05 14.69
CA GLY A 70 -17.57 -7.83 15.82
C GLY A 70 -16.71 -9.03 16.20
N GLU A 71 -15.54 -9.22 15.57
CA GLU A 71 -14.63 -10.33 15.85
C GLU A 71 -13.80 -10.13 17.14
N GLY A 72 -13.85 -8.96 17.75
CA GLY A 72 -13.05 -8.59 18.94
C GLY A 72 -11.60 -8.27 18.64
N LEU A 73 -11.24 -8.07 17.37
CA LEU A 73 -9.89 -7.72 16.95
C LEU A 73 -9.54 -6.29 17.38
N ALA A 74 -10.51 -5.37 17.36
CA ALA A 74 -10.30 -3.97 17.73
C ALA A 74 -9.88 -3.81 19.20
N ALA A 75 -10.48 -4.59 20.11
CA ALA A 75 -10.09 -4.61 21.52
C ALA A 75 -8.65 -5.12 21.71
N ARG A 76 -8.28 -6.19 21.00
CA ARG A 76 -6.91 -6.73 21.00
C ARG A 76 -5.90 -5.75 20.38
N ALA A 77 -6.31 -5.03 19.34
CA ALA A 77 -5.49 -4.01 18.71
C ALA A 77 -5.25 -2.82 19.66
N PHE A 78 -6.28 -2.40 20.42
CA PHE A 78 -6.14 -1.35 21.44
C PHE A 78 -5.01 -1.69 22.42
N GLU A 79 -5.00 -2.90 22.98
CA GLU A 79 -3.96 -3.34 23.93
C GLU A 79 -2.56 -3.31 23.29
N ARG A 80 -2.43 -3.67 22.01
CA ARG A 80 -1.14 -3.60 21.30
C ARG A 80 -0.68 -2.17 21.05
N PHE A 81 -1.58 -1.28 20.63
CA PHE A 81 -1.26 0.14 20.45
C PHE A 81 -0.88 0.79 21.79
N ALA A 82 -1.59 0.48 22.89
CA ALA A 82 -1.25 0.95 24.23
C ALA A 82 0.14 0.45 24.66
N ALA A 83 0.47 -0.82 24.43
CA ALA A 83 1.78 -1.40 24.71
C ALA A 83 2.92 -0.75 23.88
N LEU A 84 2.62 -0.25 22.67
CA LEU A 84 3.54 0.54 21.84
C LEU A 84 3.64 2.02 22.26
N GLY A 85 2.90 2.43 23.30
CA GLY A 85 2.93 3.79 23.83
C GLY A 85 2.03 4.81 23.14
N PHE A 86 1.06 4.38 22.32
CA PHE A 86 0.05 5.27 21.76
C PHE A 86 -0.96 5.64 22.84
N ARG A 87 -1.28 6.95 22.97
CA ARG A 87 -2.02 7.48 24.10
C ARG A 87 -3.47 7.86 23.79
N GLN A 88 -3.80 8.14 22.54
CA GLN A 88 -5.12 8.56 22.09
C GLN A 88 -5.77 7.50 21.20
N VAL A 89 -6.02 6.32 21.77
CA VAL A 89 -6.63 5.20 21.07
C VAL A 89 -8.06 5.02 21.56
N ALA A 90 -8.99 4.85 20.64
CA ALA A 90 -10.40 4.57 20.91
C ALA A 90 -10.93 3.48 19.98
N LEU A 91 -12.05 2.86 20.34
CA LEU A 91 -12.77 1.96 19.46
C LEU A 91 -13.93 2.71 18.79
N LEU A 92 -14.25 2.36 17.55
CA LEU A 92 -15.46 2.82 16.88
C LEU A 92 -16.69 2.20 17.56
N ALA A 93 -17.62 3.03 17.99
CA ALA A 93 -18.83 2.58 18.68
C ALA A 93 -19.66 1.66 17.78
N GLY A 94 -19.81 0.40 18.19
CA GLY A 94 -20.49 -0.64 17.43
C GLY A 94 -19.74 -1.16 16.20
N GLY A 95 -18.44 -0.83 16.04
CA GLY A 95 -17.60 -1.31 14.93
C GLY A 95 -18.13 -0.91 13.55
N LEU A 96 -17.85 -1.72 12.54
CA LEU A 96 -18.33 -1.48 11.17
C LEU A 96 -19.87 -1.47 11.09
N ASP A 97 -20.53 -2.37 11.78
CA ASP A 97 -21.98 -2.44 11.84
C ASP A 97 -22.59 -1.16 12.48
N GLY A 98 -21.93 -0.62 13.52
CA GLY A 98 -22.32 0.68 14.11
C GLY A 98 -22.20 1.84 13.11
N TRP A 99 -21.12 1.87 12.32
CA TRP A 99 -20.92 2.83 11.23
C TRP A 99 -22.07 2.79 10.22
N ILE A 100 -22.41 1.58 9.74
CA ILE A 100 -23.47 1.37 8.75
C ILE A 100 -24.84 1.78 9.30
N ARG A 101 -25.16 1.38 10.54
CA ARG A 101 -26.46 1.75 11.19
C ARG A 101 -26.61 3.25 11.40
N ALA A 102 -25.52 3.98 11.60
CA ALA A 102 -25.53 5.43 11.69
C ALA A 102 -25.64 6.13 10.32
N GLY A 103 -25.73 5.37 9.22
CA GLY A 103 -25.85 5.90 7.85
C GLY A 103 -24.50 6.22 7.20
N GLY A 104 -23.41 5.68 7.74
CA GLY A 104 -22.07 5.82 7.17
C GLY A 104 -21.94 5.07 5.86
N GLU A 105 -21.34 5.70 4.86
CA GLU A 105 -21.06 5.10 3.57
C GLU A 105 -19.95 4.06 3.68
N VAL A 106 -20.10 2.96 2.94
CA VAL A 106 -19.10 1.88 2.84
C VAL A 106 -18.78 1.55 1.40
N PHE A 107 -17.58 1.06 1.20
CA PHE A 107 -17.00 0.81 -0.12
C PHE A 107 -16.43 -0.61 -0.19
N ARG A 108 -16.22 -1.08 -1.41
CA ARG A 108 -15.56 -2.36 -1.71
C ARG A 108 -14.27 -2.13 -2.47
N ASP A 109 -13.35 -3.09 -2.37
CA ASP A 109 -12.02 -3.07 -2.97
C ASP A 109 -10.97 -2.41 -2.04
N VAL A 110 -9.71 -2.43 -2.43
CA VAL A 110 -8.59 -1.76 -1.74
C VAL A 110 -8.25 -0.45 -2.44
N ASN A 111 -7.61 0.48 -1.75
CA ASN A 111 -7.18 1.79 -2.29
C ASN A 111 -8.34 2.59 -2.91
N VAL A 112 -9.50 2.53 -2.28
CA VAL A 112 -10.73 3.15 -2.79
C VAL A 112 -10.60 4.66 -2.97
N PRO A 113 -9.96 5.44 -2.07
CA PRO A 113 -9.81 6.88 -2.27
C PRO A 113 -9.15 7.24 -3.61
N SER A 114 -8.03 6.59 -3.95
CA SER A 114 -7.34 6.86 -5.21
C SER A 114 -8.10 6.35 -6.44
N LYS A 115 -8.81 5.22 -6.31
CA LYS A 115 -9.65 4.68 -7.38
C LYS A 115 -10.82 5.61 -7.69
N ALA A 116 -11.57 6.05 -6.67
CA ALA A 116 -12.66 7.00 -6.82
C ALA A 116 -12.16 8.33 -7.41
N PHE A 117 -10.99 8.80 -6.96
CA PHE A 117 -10.37 10.00 -7.49
C PHE A 117 -9.96 9.83 -8.96
N GLY A 118 -9.41 8.69 -9.36
CA GLY A 118 -9.07 8.39 -10.76
C GLY A 118 -10.27 8.43 -11.69
N GLU A 119 -11.40 7.83 -11.29
CA GLU A 119 -12.66 7.90 -12.03
C GLU A 119 -13.20 9.33 -12.13
N PHE A 120 -13.09 10.10 -11.03
CA PHE A 120 -13.47 11.51 -11.02
C PHE A 120 -12.60 12.34 -12.00
N VAL A 121 -11.29 12.10 -12.04
CA VAL A 121 -10.35 12.74 -12.97
C VAL A 121 -10.73 12.43 -14.41
N GLU A 122 -10.96 11.15 -14.75
CA GLU A 122 -11.37 10.73 -16.10
C GLU A 122 -12.65 11.42 -16.51
N ALA A 123 -13.68 11.40 -15.66
CA ALA A 123 -14.98 12.00 -15.94
C ALA A 123 -14.90 13.53 -16.13
N ARG A 124 -14.07 14.22 -15.34
CA ARG A 124 -13.96 15.70 -15.37
C ARG A 124 -12.97 16.23 -16.40
N ARG A 125 -11.90 15.48 -16.70
CA ARG A 125 -10.84 15.90 -17.62
C ARG A 125 -10.97 15.26 -19.00
N HIS A 126 -11.88 14.27 -19.15
CA HIS A 126 -12.03 13.50 -20.38
C HIS A 126 -10.68 12.92 -20.83
N THR A 127 -9.96 12.31 -19.87
CA THR A 127 -8.64 11.72 -20.11
C THR A 127 -8.71 10.78 -21.32
N PRO A 128 -7.92 11.00 -22.39
CA PRO A 128 -7.97 10.15 -23.55
C PRO A 128 -7.68 8.69 -23.20
N SER A 129 -8.43 7.76 -23.74
CA SER A 129 -8.27 6.33 -23.49
C SER A 129 -8.33 5.52 -24.78
N LEU A 130 -7.65 4.36 -24.76
CA LEU A 130 -7.56 3.42 -25.88
C LEU A 130 -7.93 2.02 -25.40
N SER A 131 -8.69 1.26 -26.19
CA SER A 131 -9.00 -0.13 -25.84
C SER A 131 -7.80 -1.07 -26.12
N ALA A 132 -7.82 -2.27 -25.52
CA ALA A 132 -6.81 -3.29 -25.77
C ALA A 132 -6.72 -3.70 -27.25
N GLU A 133 -7.89 -3.83 -27.90
CA GLU A 133 -7.97 -4.17 -29.33
C GLU A 133 -7.37 -3.07 -30.21
N ALA A 134 -7.65 -1.81 -29.89
CA ALA A 134 -7.12 -0.68 -30.64
C ALA A 134 -5.60 -0.57 -30.50
N LEU A 135 -5.05 -0.80 -29.30
CA LEU A 135 -3.60 -0.83 -29.08
C LEU A 135 -2.95 -2.00 -29.82
N ASP A 136 -3.51 -3.20 -29.74
CA ASP A 136 -3.01 -4.38 -30.48
C ASP A 136 -2.98 -4.13 -31.99
N ALA A 137 -4.03 -3.49 -32.54
CA ALA A 137 -4.07 -3.11 -33.95
C ALA A 137 -2.96 -2.12 -34.32
N LEU A 138 -2.71 -1.10 -33.49
CA LEU A 138 -1.61 -0.15 -33.70
C LEU A 138 -0.26 -0.84 -33.68
N GLN A 139 -0.01 -1.72 -32.70
CA GLN A 139 1.27 -2.47 -32.63
C GLN A 139 1.46 -3.37 -33.84
N LYS A 140 0.42 -4.09 -34.28
CA LYS A 140 0.46 -4.98 -35.44
C LYS A 140 0.64 -4.25 -36.78
N SER A 141 0.12 -3.05 -36.90
CA SER A 141 0.31 -2.23 -38.10
C SER A 141 1.69 -1.58 -38.20
N GLY A 142 2.54 -1.70 -37.15
CA GLY A 142 3.82 -1.00 -37.09
C GLY A 142 3.66 0.52 -36.88
N ALA A 143 2.53 0.98 -36.35
CA ALA A 143 2.33 2.38 -36.02
C ALA A 143 3.36 2.85 -34.97
N ASP A 144 3.74 4.12 -35.04
CA ASP A 144 4.65 4.72 -34.06
C ASP A 144 3.93 4.93 -32.73
N VAL A 145 4.07 3.92 -31.84
CA VAL A 145 3.44 3.89 -30.51
C VAL A 145 4.42 3.36 -29.46
N VAL A 146 4.50 4.04 -28.33
CA VAL A 146 5.22 3.59 -27.14
C VAL A 146 4.25 3.33 -26.01
N VAL A 147 4.39 2.17 -25.33
CA VAL A 147 3.58 1.81 -24.16
C VAL A 147 4.42 1.95 -22.90
N LEU A 148 4.01 2.84 -22.01
CA LEU A 148 4.69 3.12 -20.74
C LEU A 148 3.87 2.51 -19.59
N ASP A 149 4.47 1.57 -18.87
CA ASP A 149 3.81 0.90 -17.75
C ASP A 149 4.08 1.65 -16.44
N ALA A 150 3.02 2.24 -15.87
CA ALA A 150 3.08 3.10 -14.69
C ALA A 150 3.11 2.33 -13.36
N ARG A 151 3.18 1.00 -13.38
CA ARG A 151 3.22 0.15 -12.19
C ARG A 151 4.62 0.08 -11.58
N ARG A 152 4.70 -0.49 -10.36
CA ARG A 152 6.00 -0.89 -9.77
C ARG A 152 6.71 -1.88 -10.70
N PHE A 153 8.03 -1.81 -10.73
CA PHE A 153 8.83 -2.70 -11.59
C PHE A 153 8.57 -4.20 -11.32
N GLY A 154 8.38 -4.59 -10.07
CA GLY A 154 8.04 -5.98 -9.74
C GLY A 154 6.71 -6.45 -10.35
N GLU A 155 5.68 -5.58 -10.39
CA GLU A 155 4.41 -5.88 -11.07
C GLU A 155 4.61 -6.00 -12.59
N TYR A 156 5.37 -5.07 -13.17
CA TYR A 156 5.71 -5.07 -14.60
C TYR A 156 6.45 -6.34 -15.01
N ARG A 157 7.47 -6.73 -14.25
CA ARG A 157 8.25 -7.94 -14.48
C ARG A 157 7.41 -9.21 -14.38
N THR A 158 6.44 -9.25 -13.47
CA THR A 158 5.53 -10.40 -13.34
C THR A 158 4.72 -10.61 -14.61
N MET A 159 4.15 -9.54 -15.16
CA MET A 159 3.41 -9.56 -16.43
C MET A 159 3.29 -8.13 -16.98
N ASN A 160 3.35 -7.95 -18.28
CA ASN A 160 3.23 -6.63 -18.91
C ASN A 160 2.64 -6.75 -20.33
N ILE A 161 2.26 -5.60 -20.91
CA ILE A 161 1.85 -5.50 -22.31
C ILE A 161 3.11 -5.73 -23.18
N PRO A 162 3.07 -6.59 -24.20
CA PRO A 162 4.21 -6.85 -25.07
C PRO A 162 4.83 -5.56 -25.64
N GLY A 163 6.15 -5.45 -25.56
CA GLY A 163 6.88 -4.29 -26.05
C GLY A 163 6.83 -3.06 -25.17
N SER A 164 6.09 -3.07 -24.04
CA SER A 164 6.05 -1.94 -23.11
C SER A 164 7.36 -1.73 -22.36
N VAL A 165 7.54 -0.51 -21.81
CA VAL A 165 8.68 -0.12 -20.99
C VAL A 165 8.16 0.24 -19.58
N SER A 166 8.85 -0.21 -18.53
CA SER A 166 8.51 0.13 -17.15
C SER A 166 8.89 1.58 -16.85
N VAL A 167 7.89 2.41 -16.56
CA VAL A 167 8.04 3.82 -16.19
C VAL A 167 7.04 4.12 -15.06
N PRO A 168 7.38 3.87 -13.79
CA PRO A 168 6.50 4.11 -12.65
C PRO A 168 5.89 5.50 -12.67
N GLY A 169 4.66 5.64 -12.18
CA GLY A 169 3.82 6.82 -12.40
C GLY A 169 4.47 8.19 -12.18
N ALA A 170 5.31 8.34 -11.14
CA ALA A 170 6.01 9.60 -10.88
C ALA A 170 7.13 9.90 -11.91
N GLU A 171 7.67 8.87 -12.57
CA GLU A 171 8.73 9.00 -13.58
C GLU A 171 8.19 9.47 -14.95
N LEU A 172 6.89 9.36 -15.20
CA LEU A 172 6.32 9.59 -16.53
C LEU A 172 6.66 10.96 -17.10
N VAL A 173 6.42 12.06 -16.36
CA VAL A 173 6.66 13.42 -16.86
C VAL A 173 8.15 13.70 -17.06
N LEU A 174 9.00 13.11 -16.24
CA LEU A 174 10.45 13.21 -16.34
C LEU A 174 10.99 12.48 -17.59
N ARG A 175 10.47 11.26 -17.88
CA ARG A 175 11.05 10.33 -18.85
C ARG A 175 10.38 10.36 -20.23
N ALA A 176 9.09 10.68 -20.32
CA ALA A 176 8.31 10.51 -21.53
C ALA A 176 8.88 11.25 -22.75
N ARG A 177 9.44 12.46 -22.56
CA ARG A 177 10.03 13.23 -23.67
C ARG A 177 11.26 12.53 -24.27
N ALA A 178 12.06 11.85 -23.47
CA ALA A 178 13.22 11.09 -23.95
C ALA A 178 12.82 9.75 -24.58
N LEU A 179 11.73 9.14 -24.07
CA LEU A 179 11.24 7.84 -24.57
C LEU A 179 10.39 7.98 -25.85
N ALA A 180 9.82 9.15 -26.10
CA ALA A 180 9.05 9.49 -27.30
C ALA A 180 9.45 10.90 -27.79
N PRO A 181 10.67 11.04 -28.36
CA PRO A 181 11.19 12.34 -28.75
C PRO A 181 10.48 12.93 -29.97
N ASP A 182 9.93 12.11 -30.87
CA ASP A 182 9.10 12.60 -31.97
C ASP A 182 7.71 12.97 -31.45
N PRO A 183 7.25 14.23 -31.64
CA PRO A 183 5.93 14.63 -31.25
C PRO A 183 4.77 13.85 -31.87
N ALA A 184 5.01 13.14 -33.00
CA ALA A 184 4.03 12.30 -33.65
C ALA A 184 3.86 10.93 -32.95
N THR A 185 4.89 10.46 -32.21
CA THR A 185 4.83 9.20 -31.47
C THR A 185 3.66 9.20 -30.48
N ARG A 186 2.79 8.23 -30.59
CA ARG A 186 1.70 8.05 -29.62
C ARG A 186 2.19 7.44 -28.32
N ILE A 187 1.86 8.02 -27.20
CA ILE A 187 2.16 7.48 -25.86
C ILE A 187 0.91 6.84 -25.29
N VAL A 188 1.00 5.55 -24.92
CA VAL A 188 -0.07 4.83 -24.23
C VAL A 188 0.41 4.48 -22.82
N VAL A 189 -0.28 4.96 -21.80
CA VAL A 189 0.05 4.65 -20.39
C VAL A 189 -0.74 3.45 -19.93
N ASN A 190 -0.04 2.42 -19.46
CA ASN A 190 -0.61 1.18 -18.94
C ASN A 190 -0.52 1.09 -17.41
N CYS A 191 -1.44 0.32 -16.81
CA CYS A 191 -1.32 -0.20 -15.44
C CYS A 191 -2.02 -1.56 -15.31
N ALA A 192 -2.32 -2.02 -14.09
CA ALA A 192 -3.07 -3.26 -13.91
C ALA A 192 -4.54 -3.15 -14.35
N GLY A 193 -5.20 -2.05 -13.95
CA GLY A 193 -6.62 -1.77 -14.21
C GLY A 193 -6.81 -0.37 -14.79
N ARG A 194 -7.20 0.60 -13.96
CA ARG A 194 -7.61 1.94 -14.44
C ARG A 194 -6.83 3.09 -13.82
N THR A 195 -6.76 3.20 -12.51
CA THR A 195 -6.36 4.41 -11.78
C THR A 195 -5.00 4.96 -12.20
N ARG A 196 -3.93 4.15 -12.13
CA ARG A 196 -2.56 4.61 -12.46
C ARG A 196 -2.40 4.96 -13.95
N SER A 197 -3.11 4.30 -14.87
CA SER A 197 -3.07 4.67 -16.29
C SER A 197 -3.82 5.97 -16.56
N ILE A 198 -4.96 6.20 -15.92
CA ILE A 198 -5.71 7.47 -16.01
C ILE A 198 -4.87 8.62 -15.45
N ILE A 199 -4.39 8.50 -14.21
CA ILE A 199 -3.59 9.53 -13.55
C ILE A 199 -2.27 9.78 -14.30
N GLY A 200 -1.61 8.72 -14.79
CA GLY A 200 -0.38 8.83 -15.57
C GLY A 200 -0.58 9.53 -16.92
N ALA A 201 -1.59 9.11 -17.70
CA ALA A 201 -1.91 9.76 -18.96
C ALA A 201 -2.32 11.22 -18.75
N GLN A 202 -3.16 11.50 -17.74
CA GLN A 202 -3.55 12.88 -17.42
C GLN A 202 -2.37 13.71 -16.94
N SER A 203 -1.38 13.11 -16.26
CA SER A 203 -0.12 13.81 -15.90
C SER A 203 0.62 14.31 -17.12
N LEU A 204 0.75 13.47 -18.16
CA LEU A 204 1.41 13.85 -19.42
C LEU A 204 0.62 14.94 -20.17
N VAL A 205 -0.71 14.81 -20.24
CA VAL A 205 -1.60 15.82 -20.83
C VAL A 205 -1.47 17.16 -20.09
N ASN A 206 -1.51 17.13 -18.75
CA ASN A 206 -1.40 18.34 -17.92
C ASN A 206 -0.02 19.00 -18.05
N ALA A 207 1.04 18.21 -18.22
CA ALA A 207 2.41 18.68 -18.45
C ALA A 207 2.64 19.20 -19.89
N LYS A 208 1.58 19.18 -20.72
CA LYS A 208 1.60 19.68 -22.11
C LYS A 208 2.68 19.00 -22.97
N LEU A 209 2.77 17.66 -22.88
CA LEU A 209 3.57 16.92 -23.85
C LEU A 209 2.96 17.13 -25.25
N PRO A 210 3.79 17.29 -26.30
CA PRO A 210 3.28 17.48 -27.65
C PRO A 210 2.67 16.22 -28.27
N ASN A 211 3.03 15.06 -27.72
CA ASN A 211 2.63 13.73 -28.19
C ASN A 211 1.12 13.47 -28.00
N PRO A 212 0.48 12.69 -28.87
CA PRO A 212 -0.84 12.11 -28.59
C PRO A 212 -0.75 11.13 -27.41
N VAL A 213 -1.46 11.40 -26.31
CA VAL A 213 -1.43 10.58 -25.08
C VAL A 213 -2.78 9.89 -24.88
N ALA A 214 -2.75 8.62 -24.45
CA ALA A 214 -3.95 7.88 -24.03
C ALA A 214 -3.64 6.93 -22.85
N ALA A 215 -4.63 6.71 -21.98
CA ALA A 215 -4.61 5.63 -21.00
C ALA A 215 -5.05 4.32 -21.66
N LEU A 216 -4.39 3.19 -21.38
CA LEU A 216 -4.90 1.89 -21.77
C LEU A 216 -6.10 1.53 -20.88
N ARG A 217 -7.27 1.40 -21.50
CA ARG A 217 -8.51 1.10 -20.78
C ARG A 217 -8.43 -0.29 -20.13
N ASN A 218 -8.67 -0.34 -18.83
CA ASN A 218 -8.58 -1.54 -18.00
C ASN A 218 -7.21 -2.23 -17.99
N GLY A 219 -6.16 -1.60 -18.49
CA GLY A 219 -4.77 -2.03 -18.33
C GLY A 219 -4.49 -3.49 -18.75
N THR A 220 -3.63 -4.19 -17.99
CA THR A 220 -3.32 -5.62 -18.23
C THR A 220 -4.55 -6.51 -18.05
N ILE A 221 -5.49 -6.16 -17.15
CA ILE A 221 -6.76 -6.89 -16.98
C ILE A 221 -7.57 -6.80 -18.27
N GLY A 222 -7.75 -5.60 -18.83
CA GLY A 222 -8.48 -5.41 -20.09
C GLY A 222 -7.81 -6.12 -21.26
N TRP A 223 -6.47 -6.13 -21.29
CA TRP A 223 -5.71 -6.86 -22.32
C TRP A 223 -5.98 -8.37 -22.27
N THR A 224 -5.98 -8.96 -21.07
CA THR A 224 -6.29 -10.38 -20.86
C THR A 224 -7.74 -10.70 -21.21
N LEU A 225 -8.70 -9.85 -20.79
CA LEU A 225 -10.13 -10.03 -21.10
C LEU A 225 -10.41 -9.93 -22.61
N ALA A 226 -9.61 -9.17 -23.35
CA ALA A 226 -9.64 -9.11 -24.82
C ALA A 226 -8.97 -10.32 -25.50
N GLY A 227 -8.60 -11.35 -24.75
CA GLY A 227 -7.96 -12.57 -25.25
C GLY A 227 -6.53 -12.37 -25.77
N LYS A 228 -5.85 -11.31 -25.32
CA LYS A 228 -4.47 -11.00 -25.70
C LYS A 228 -3.47 -11.61 -24.73
N THR A 229 -2.30 -11.99 -25.26
CA THR A 229 -1.22 -12.57 -24.45
C THR A 229 -0.39 -11.48 -23.80
N LEU A 230 -0.09 -11.64 -22.51
CA LEU A 230 0.86 -10.82 -21.77
C LEU A 230 2.27 -11.36 -21.93
N GLU A 231 3.24 -10.49 -21.78
CA GLU A 231 4.66 -10.83 -21.66
C GLU A 231 5.03 -10.98 -20.18
N HIS A 232 5.97 -11.88 -19.87
CA HIS A 232 6.42 -12.17 -18.50
C HIS A 232 7.95 -12.08 -18.42
N GLY A 233 8.47 -11.68 -17.24
CA GLY A 233 9.91 -11.65 -16.98
C GLY A 233 10.67 -10.54 -17.71
N SER A 234 9.99 -9.56 -18.30
CA SER A 234 10.64 -8.46 -19.00
C SER A 234 11.43 -7.56 -18.06
N GLU A 235 12.63 -7.16 -18.48
CA GLU A 235 13.53 -6.26 -17.74
C GLU A 235 13.62 -4.87 -18.42
N ARG A 236 12.76 -4.55 -19.41
CA ARG A 236 12.81 -3.26 -20.11
C ARG A 236 12.44 -2.13 -19.15
N ARG A 237 13.40 -1.25 -18.90
CA ARG A 237 13.26 -0.04 -18.09
C ARG A 237 13.70 1.17 -18.91
N PHE A 238 13.34 2.36 -18.45
CA PHE A 238 13.94 3.60 -18.94
C PHE A 238 15.43 3.65 -18.55
N ASP A 239 16.23 4.33 -19.36
CA ASP A 239 17.59 4.70 -18.98
C ASP A 239 17.53 5.69 -17.81
N ILE A 240 18.40 5.51 -16.82
CA ILE A 240 18.43 6.35 -15.60
C ILE A 240 18.64 7.85 -15.93
N ASP A 241 19.33 8.13 -17.04
CA ASP A 241 19.59 9.49 -17.51
C ASP A 241 18.53 10.02 -18.50
N ALA A 242 17.56 9.19 -18.92
CA ALA A 242 16.51 9.61 -19.82
C ALA A 242 15.73 10.81 -19.25
N GLY A 243 15.65 11.92 -20.03
CA GLY A 243 14.99 13.14 -19.64
C GLY A 243 15.76 14.02 -18.64
N ARG A 244 16.99 13.66 -18.31
CA ARG A 244 17.86 14.45 -17.42
C ARG A 244 18.80 15.41 -18.16
N ASP A 245 18.77 15.44 -19.49
CA ASP A 245 19.47 16.48 -20.23
C ASP A 245 18.89 17.87 -19.85
N PRO A 246 19.73 18.93 -19.81
CA PRO A 246 19.34 20.22 -19.23
C PRO A 246 18.08 20.83 -19.85
N HIS A 247 17.90 20.68 -21.16
CA HIS A 247 16.77 21.27 -21.88
C HIS A 247 15.45 20.56 -21.56
N THR A 248 15.44 19.24 -21.65
CA THR A 248 14.26 18.39 -21.35
C THR A 248 13.87 18.47 -19.88
N LEU A 249 14.86 18.41 -18.99
CA LEU A 249 14.64 18.51 -17.56
C LEU A 249 14.04 19.86 -17.17
N ASP A 250 14.55 20.96 -17.71
CA ASP A 250 14.06 22.30 -17.42
C ASP A 250 12.61 22.49 -17.91
N ALA A 251 12.26 21.96 -19.09
CA ALA A 251 10.88 21.96 -19.58
C ALA A 251 9.94 21.15 -18.67
N SER A 252 10.37 19.97 -18.20
CA SER A 252 9.62 19.12 -17.28
C SER A 252 9.45 19.79 -15.91
N ARG A 253 10.50 20.42 -15.37
CA ARG A 253 10.46 21.19 -14.11
C ARG A 253 9.46 22.34 -14.17
N ARG A 254 9.51 23.17 -15.22
CA ARG A 254 8.55 24.27 -15.38
C ARG A 254 7.11 23.78 -15.42
N SER A 255 6.84 22.71 -16.16
CA SER A 255 5.51 22.13 -16.25
C SER A 255 5.03 21.58 -14.91
N ALA A 256 5.86 20.77 -14.22
CA ALA A 256 5.54 20.17 -12.93
C ALA A 256 5.33 21.23 -11.84
N HIS A 257 6.21 22.24 -11.79
CA HIS A 257 6.08 23.35 -10.83
C HIS A 257 4.78 24.14 -11.04
N ALA A 258 4.44 24.48 -12.29
CA ALA A 258 3.21 25.17 -12.61
C ALA A 258 1.96 24.36 -12.25
N LEU A 259 2.01 23.03 -12.39
CA LEU A 259 0.93 22.12 -11.99
C LEU A 259 0.77 22.08 -10.48
N ALA A 260 1.86 21.91 -9.73
CA ALA A 260 1.87 21.92 -8.28
C ALA A 260 1.34 23.25 -7.70
N THR A 261 1.79 24.37 -8.24
CA THR A 261 1.31 25.70 -7.83
C THR A 261 -0.19 25.86 -8.05
N ARG A 262 -0.72 25.45 -9.22
CA ARG A 262 -2.17 25.49 -9.50
C ARG A 262 -2.98 24.59 -8.59
N ALA A 263 -2.40 23.46 -8.14
CA ALA A 263 -3.04 22.56 -7.21
C ALA A 263 -2.99 23.03 -5.74
N GLY A 264 -2.32 24.16 -5.45
CA GLY A 264 -2.19 24.69 -4.10
C GLY A 264 -1.10 24.04 -3.27
N VAL A 265 -0.15 23.36 -3.90
CA VAL A 265 1.03 22.78 -3.23
C VAL A 265 1.90 23.91 -2.67
N ARG A 266 2.30 23.75 -1.41
CA ARG A 266 3.16 24.70 -0.70
C ARG A 266 4.63 24.29 -0.81
N ARG A 267 5.52 25.21 -0.41
CA ARG A 267 6.97 25.01 -0.40
C ARG A 267 7.49 24.96 1.02
N THR A 268 8.58 24.20 1.21
CA THR A 268 9.28 24.12 2.49
C THR A 268 10.77 23.84 2.25
N SER A 269 11.58 23.95 3.31
CA SER A 269 12.98 23.51 3.31
C SER A 269 13.15 22.19 4.06
N LEU A 270 14.32 21.55 3.94
CA LEU A 270 14.66 20.36 4.73
C LEU A 270 14.64 20.67 6.23
N ASP A 271 15.21 21.80 6.65
CA ASP A 271 15.23 22.21 8.06
C ASP A 271 13.83 22.42 8.62
N GLU A 272 12.95 23.06 7.85
CA GLU A 272 11.57 23.25 8.26
C GLU A 272 10.81 21.93 8.34
N ALA A 273 10.99 21.03 7.39
CA ALA A 273 10.41 19.69 7.39
C ALA A 273 10.89 18.86 8.60
N ALA A 274 12.18 18.96 8.97
CA ALA A 274 12.75 18.32 10.14
C ALA A 274 12.14 18.89 11.44
N ARG A 275 12.01 20.20 11.53
CA ARG A 275 11.37 20.87 12.68
C ARG A 275 9.91 20.44 12.83
N TRP A 276 9.14 20.40 11.75
CA TRP A 276 7.75 19.93 11.77
C TRP A 276 7.60 18.46 12.19
N ALA A 277 8.56 17.61 11.79
CA ALA A 277 8.54 16.21 12.21
C ALA A 277 8.73 16.02 13.73
N SER A 278 9.32 17.03 14.40
CA SER A 278 9.51 17.04 15.86
C SER A 278 8.37 17.71 16.62
N GLU A 279 7.38 18.29 15.92
CA GLU A 279 6.22 18.92 16.57
C GLU A 279 5.30 17.88 17.23
N ALA A 280 5.02 18.05 18.51
CA ALA A 280 4.11 17.17 19.24
C ALA A 280 2.62 17.38 18.85
N SER A 281 2.30 18.54 18.30
CA SER A 281 0.91 18.97 18.04
C SER A 281 0.33 18.45 16.73
N ARG A 282 1.18 18.09 15.75
CA ARG A 282 0.73 17.72 14.42
C ARG A 282 1.62 16.69 13.74
N THR A 283 1.02 15.72 13.09
CA THR A 283 1.72 14.70 12.31
C THR A 283 2.29 15.29 11.01
N THR A 284 3.56 14.99 10.74
CA THR A 284 4.22 15.34 9.48
C THR A 284 4.87 14.09 8.88
N TYR A 285 4.41 13.71 7.71
CA TYR A 285 5.05 12.68 6.89
C TYR A 285 6.10 13.31 5.99
N ARG A 286 7.25 12.64 5.86
CA ARG A 286 8.34 13.03 4.97
C ARG A 286 8.65 11.88 4.03
N PHE A 287 8.39 12.08 2.74
CA PHE A 287 8.55 11.04 1.72
C PHE A 287 9.51 11.47 0.62
N ASP A 288 10.45 10.59 0.31
CA ASP A 288 11.22 10.63 -0.91
C ASP A 288 10.44 9.88 -1.99
N VAL A 289 10.05 10.59 -3.05
CA VAL A 289 9.15 10.06 -4.09
C VAL A 289 9.89 9.54 -5.32
N ARG A 290 11.21 9.43 -5.24
CA ARG A 290 12.06 8.88 -6.29
C ARG A 290 11.89 7.35 -6.40
N THR A 291 12.66 6.73 -7.29
CA THR A 291 12.72 5.27 -7.35
C THR A 291 13.41 4.69 -6.11
N PRO A 292 13.12 3.43 -5.73
CA PRO A 292 13.87 2.77 -4.65
C PRO A 292 15.38 2.74 -4.91
N ASP A 293 15.80 2.55 -6.16
CA ASP A 293 17.22 2.54 -6.54
C ASP A 293 17.86 3.93 -6.29
N ASP A 294 17.19 5.04 -6.63
CA ASP A 294 17.64 6.40 -6.34
C ASP A 294 17.70 6.66 -4.83
N TYR A 295 16.67 6.22 -4.08
CA TYR A 295 16.61 6.34 -2.63
C TYR A 295 17.76 5.61 -1.94
N GLU A 296 17.99 4.35 -2.31
CA GLU A 296 19.05 3.52 -1.72
C GLU A 296 20.46 4.05 -2.05
N ALA A 297 20.63 4.66 -3.21
CA ALA A 297 21.89 5.30 -3.61
C ALA A 297 22.21 6.54 -2.77
N GLY A 298 21.19 7.25 -2.28
CA GLY A 298 21.33 8.39 -1.39
C GLY A 298 20.00 9.09 -1.14
N HIS A 299 19.71 9.42 0.13
CA HIS A 299 18.48 10.12 0.52
C HIS A 299 18.70 11.13 1.63
N ALA A 300 17.76 12.05 1.78
CA ALA A 300 17.79 13.06 2.83
C ALA A 300 17.39 12.42 4.19
N PRO A 301 18.06 12.80 5.31
CA PRO A 301 17.78 12.23 6.62
C PRO A 301 16.32 12.30 7.04
N GLY A 302 15.80 11.17 7.47
CA GLY A 302 14.45 11.04 7.99
C GLY A 302 13.35 11.10 6.92
N PHE A 303 13.67 11.12 5.63
CA PHE A 303 12.71 10.87 4.56
C PHE A 303 12.56 9.37 4.33
N ARG A 304 11.31 8.93 4.19
CA ARG A 304 10.96 7.53 3.95
C ARG A 304 10.77 7.30 2.45
N ASP A 305 11.24 6.16 1.96
CA ASP A 305 10.98 5.70 0.59
C ASP A 305 9.47 5.56 0.35
N ALA A 306 8.96 6.27 -0.66
CA ALA A 306 7.58 6.22 -1.09
C ALA A 306 7.45 6.65 -2.56
N PRO A 307 7.76 5.80 -3.54
CA PRO A 307 7.70 6.14 -4.96
C PRO A 307 6.38 6.81 -5.32
N GLY A 308 6.44 8.03 -5.91
CA GLY A 308 5.30 8.95 -5.93
C GLY A 308 4.05 8.42 -6.62
N GLY A 309 4.19 7.62 -7.67
CA GLY A 309 3.04 6.97 -8.31
C GLY A 309 2.33 5.98 -7.38
N GLN A 310 3.10 5.32 -6.52
CA GLN A 310 2.56 4.37 -5.54
C GLN A 310 2.00 5.10 -4.32
N LEU A 311 2.64 6.18 -3.88
CA LEU A 311 2.14 7.03 -2.80
C LEU A 311 0.74 7.60 -3.12
N VAL A 312 0.50 8.03 -4.36
CA VAL A 312 -0.83 8.48 -4.81
C VAL A 312 -1.83 7.32 -4.84
N GLN A 313 -1.40 6.13 -5.28
CA GLN A 313 -2.26 4.95 -5.38
C GLN A 313 -2.68 4.40 -4.00
N GLU A 314 -1.78 4.39 -3.04
CA GLU A 314 -1.92 3.72 -1.74
C GLU A 314 -1.72 4.72 -0.59
N THR A 315 -2.26 5.94 -0.71
CA THR A 315 -1.99 7.02 0.25
C THR A 315 -2.32 6.61 1.68
N GLU A 316 -3.43 5.93 1.92
CA GLU A 316 -3.87 5.45 3.23
C GLU A 316 -2.91 4.41 3.85
N MET A 317 -2.13 3.71 3.03
CA MET A 317 -1.14 2.74 3.51
C MET A 317 0.19 3.41 3.91
N TYR A 318 0.53 4.52 3.24
CA TYR A 318 1.73 5.29 3.54
C TYR A 318 1.51 6.33 4.64
N ALA A 319 0.35 6.99 4.61
CA ALA A 319 -0.01 8.12 5.46
C ALA A 319 -1.46 7.98 5.99
N PRO A 320 -1.73 7.01 6.88
CA PRO A 320 -3.08 6.73 7.38
C PRO A 320 -3.67 7.83 8.27
N VAL A 321 -2.91 8.83 8.66
CA VAL A 321 -3.41 9.96 9.48
C VAL A 321 -3.99 11.03 8.56
N HIS A 322 -5.32 11.16 8.54
CA HIS A 322 -5.98 12.30 7.92
C HIS A 322 -5.63 13.59 8.64
N GLY A 323 -5.64 14.71 7.94
CA GLY A 323 -5.28 16.01 8.51
C GLY A 323 -3.77 16.23 8.74
N ALA A 324 -2.94 15.23 8.52
CA ALA A 324 -1.49 15.35 8.60
C ALA A 324 -0.91 16.24 7.48
N ARG A 325 0.31 16.75 7.70
CA ARG A 325 1.14 17.35 6.64
C ARG A 325 1.88 16.26 5.90
N VAL A 326 1.99 16.40 4.57
CA VAL A 326 2.81 15.53 3.71
C VAL A 326 3.88 16.37 3.04
N VAL A 327 5.14 16.07 3.30
CA VAL A 327 6.31 16.73 2.73
C VAL A 327 6.98 15.77 1.75
N LEU A 328 7.15 16.21 0.51
CA LEU A 328 7.72 15.41 -0.57
C LEU A 328 9.08 15.95 -0.99
N PHE A 329 9.99 15.03 -1.27
CA PHE A 329 11.34 15.29 -1.72
C PHE A 329 11.62 14.56 -3.04
N ASP A 330 12.36 15.23 -3.92
CA ASP A 330 13.08 14.65 -5.06
C ASP A 330 14.37 15.47 -5.31
N ASP A 331 15.20 15.04 -6.25
CA ASP A 331 16.44 15.71 -6.66
C ASP A 331 16.33 16.40 -8.03
N ASP A 332 15.18 16.31 -8.69
CA ASP A 332 14.97 16.85 -10.03
C ASP A 332 13.89 17.94 -10.15
N GLY A 333 13.06 18.09 -9.11
CA GLY A 333 11.97 19.07 -9.10
C GLY A 333 10.80 18.73 -10.04
N VAL A 334 10.69 17.46 -10.48
CA VAL A 334 9.61 16.97 -11.35
C VAL A 334 8.71 16.01 -10.60
N ARG A 335 9.29 14.95 -10.02
CA ARG A 335 8.56 13.84 -9.41
C ARG A 335 7.78 14.28 -8.18
N ALA A 336 8.40 15.06 -7.28
CA ALA A 336 7.74 15.58 -6.08
C ALA A 336 6.62 16.57 -6.44
N ASN A 337 6.85 17.46 -7.38
CA ASN A 337 5.83 18.39 -7.84
C ASN A 337 4.63 17.70 -8.49
N MET A 338 4.86 16.69 -9.32
CA MET A 338 3.78 15.92 -9.95
C MET A 338 2.99 15.11 -8.92
N THR A 339 3.68 14.41 -8.02
CA THR A 339 3.05 13.64 -6.92
C THR A 339 2.24 14.56 -6.02
N ALA A 340 2.84 15.67 -5.56
CA ALA A 340 2.19 16.66 -4.72
C ALA A 340 0.92 17.24 -5.37
N SER A 341 0.97 17.50 -6.68
CA SER A 341 -0.19 18.04 -7.41
C SER A 341 -1.41 17.13 -7.35
N TRP A 342 -1.22 15.81 -7.35
CA TRP A 342 -2.29 14.83 -7.22
C TRP A 342 -2.77 14.70 -5.78
N LEU A 343 -1.87 14.59 -4.80
CA LEU A 343 -2.23 14.54 -3.38
C LEU A 343 -3.01 15.78 -2.93
N ALA A 344 -2.59 16.98 -3.37
CA ALA A 344 -3.30 18.22 -3.08
C ALA A 344 -4.73 18.22 -3.67
N GLN A 345 -4.92 17.69 -4.89
CA GLN A 345 -6.24 17.52 -5.49
C GLN A 345 -7.09 16.43 -4.78
N MET A 346 -6.47 15.48 -4.10
CA MET A 346 -7.13 14.54 -3.17
C MET A 346 -7.40 15.18 -1.79
N ASN A 347 -7.22 16.51 -1.66
CA ASN A 347 -7.44 17.28 -0.44
C ASN A 347 -6.45 16.99 0.70
N ILE A 348 -5.24 16.58 0.37
CA ILE A 348 -4.15 16.37 1.34
C ILE A 348 -3.25 17.60 1.38
N GLU A 349 -2.96 18.09 2.58
CA GLU A 349 -2.05 19.24 2.74
C GLU A 349 -0.61 18.83 2.41
N THR A 350 -0.12 19.32 1.27
CA THR A 350 1.11 18.83 0.67
C THR A 350 2.13 19.94 0.47
N TYR A 351 3.37 19.64 0.79
CA TYR A 351 4.55 20.49 0.62
C TYR A 351 5.58 19.79 -0.26
N VAL A 352 6.34 20.56 -1.00
CA VAL A 352 7.53 20.09 -1.73
C VAL A 352 8.75 20.80 -1.19
N VAL A 353 9.82 20.07 -0.96
CA VAL A 353 11.10 20.63 -0.53
C VAL A 353 11.74 21.39 -1.69
N ASP A 354 12.04 22.65 -1.47
CA ASP A 354 12.78 23.51 -2.41
C ASP A 354 14.23 23.72 -1.93
N GLY A 355 15.12 23.97 -2.89
CA GLY A 355 16.52 24.29 -2.62
C GLY A 355 17.40 23.12 -2.20
N ALA A 356 16.84 21.92 -2.11
CA ALA A 356 17.63 20.72 -1.85
C ALA A 356 18.50 20.34 -3.06
N ASN A 357 19.64 19.75 -2.76
CA ASN A 357 20.63 19.34 -3.75
C ASN A 357 21.25 17.97 -3.37
N ARG A 358 22.10 17.45 -4.23
CA ARG A 358 22.75 16.13 -3.98
C ARG A 358 23.59 16.07 -2.71
N GLY A 359 24.10 17.20 -2.22
CA GLY A 359 24.85 17.26 -0.95
C GLY A 359 24.00 16.98 0.28
N ASP A 360 22.67 17.11 0.16
CA ASP A 360 21.72 16.83 1.24
C ASP A 360 21.37 15.33 1.36
N LEU A 361 21.79 14.50 0.39
CA LEU A 361 21.56 13.05 0.35
C LEU A 361 22.66 12.34 1.16
N THR A 362 22.61 12.44 2.47
CA THR A 362 23.68 11.99 3.38
C THR A 362 23.46 10.59 3.95
N GLU A 363 22.28 10.00 3.78
CA GLU A 363 21.97 8.63 4.16
C GLU A 363 21.88 7.74 2.93
N THR A 364 22.21 6.44 3.07
CA THR A 364 22.21 5.45 2.00
C THR A 364 21.61 4.12 2.46
N GLY A 365 21.19 3.30 1.50
CA GLY A 365 20.61 1.98 1.74
C GLY A 365 19.08 2.00 1.89
N PRO A 366 18.46 0.84 2.06
CA PRO A 366 17.01 0.73 2.12
C PRO A 366 16.44 1.35 3.39
N TYR A 367 15.22 1.88 3.31
CA TYR A 367 14.49 2.36 4.49
C TYR A 367 14.37 1.24 5.54
N ARG A 368 14.80 1.54 6.76
CA ARG A 368 14.74 0.62 7.90
C ARG A 368 13.71 1.12 8.90
N PRO A 369 12.49 0.52 8.91
CA PRO A 369 11.47 0.92 9.86
C PRO A 369 11.90 0.63 11.29
N GLU A 370 11.60 1.55 12.20
CA GLU A 370 11.71 1.30 13.62
C GLU A 370 10.71 0.22 14.04
N ARG A 371 11.18 -0.85 14.65
CA ARG A 371 10.35 -1.97 15.09
C ARG A 371 10.73 -2.40 16.49
N PRO A 372 9.75 -2.78 17.33
CA PRO A 372 10.06 -3.43 18.60
C PRO A 372 10.92 -4.67 18.37
N GLN A 373 11.96 -4.85 19.18
CA GLN A 373 12.74 -6.06 19.13
C GLN A 373 11.94 -7.21 19.75
N PRO A 374 11.63 -8.29 19.00
CA PRO A 374 10.93 -9.43 19.56
C PRO A 374 11.84 -10.14 20.57
N ALA A 375 11.22 -10.71 21.62
CA ALA A 375 11.93 -11.62 22.48
C ALA A 375 12.52 -12.80 21.67
N PRO A 376 13.71 -13.31 22.02
CA PRO A 376 14.25 -14.49 21.35
C PRO A 376 13.29 -15.67 21.46
N LEU A 377 12.95 -16.27 20.34
CA LEU A 377 12.13 -17.46 20.29
C LEU A 377 13.01 -18.70 20.10
N PRO A 378 12.66 -19.85 20.72
CA PRO A 378 13.30 -21.11 20.39
C PRO A 378 13.21 -21.38 18.88
N THR A 379 14.30 -21.83 18.29
CA THR A 379 14.36 -22.18 16.87
C THR A 379 14.74 -23.63 16.69
N ILE A 380 14.30 -24.22 15.59
CA ILE A 380 14.64 -25.57 15.19
C ILE A 380 15.28 -25.55 13.80
N SER A 381 16.26 -26.41 13.57
CA SER A 381 16.85 -26.56 12.24
C SER A 381 15.91 -27.33 11.30
N PRO A 382 15.99 -27.11 9.96
CA PRO A 382 15.22 -27.89 9.01
C PRO A 382 15.40 -29.40 9.15
N GLN A 383 16.62 -29.86 9.44
CA GLN A 383 16.95 -31.27 9.62
C GLN A 383 16.27 -31.84 10.87
N ALA A 384 16.32 -31.09 12.00
CA ALA A 384 15.67 -31.51 13.23
C ALA A 384 14.13 -31.51 13.09
N LEU A 385 13.57 -30.56 12.35
CA LEU A 385 12.14 -30.54 12.05
C LEU A 385 11.73 -31.76 11.20
N ALA A 386 12.49 -32.09 10.15
CA ALA A 386 12.24 -33.25 9.31
C ALA A 386 12.22 -34.53 10.15
N ALA A 387 13.22 -34.73 11.03
CA ALA A 387 13.27 -35.87 11.92
C ALA A 387 12.06 -36.00 12.90
N LEU A 388 11.54 -34.81 13.35
CA LEU A 388 10.34 -34.79 14.20
C LEU A 388 9.05 -35.11 13.40
N LEU A 389 8.98 -34.73 12.13
CA LEU A 389 7.83 -35.01 11.28
C LEU A 389 7.80 -36.43 10.78
N ASP A 390 8.97 -37.08 10.64
CA ASP A 390 9.09 -38.50 10.23
C ASP A 390 8.65 -39.48 11.32
N ASP A 391 8.60 -39.05 12.58
CA ASP A 391 8.13 -39.90 13.70
C ASP A 391 6.78 -39.41 14.25
N PRO A 392 5.66 -40.06 13.89
CA PRO A 392 4.32 -39.68 14.36
C PRO A 392 4.15 -39.70 15.89
N SER A 393 5.01 -40.43 16.63
CA SER A 393 4.95 -40.47 18.09
C SER A 393 5.22 -39.15 18.79
N HIS A 394 5.90 -38.22 18.11
CA HIS A 394 6.19 -36.90 18.64
C HIS A 394 4.97 -35.94 18.70
N GLY A 395 3.86 -36.28 18.03
CA GLY A 395 2.63 -35.46 18.06
C GLY A 395 2.85 -34.01 17.64
N VAL A 396 3.68 -33.76 16.61
CA VAL A 396 4.01 -32.41 16.14
C VAL A 396 2.89 -31.82 15.26
N VAL A 397 2.48 -30.61 15.54
CA VAL A 397 1.62 -29.81 14.65
C VAL A 397 2.43 -28.66 14.09
N LEU A 398 2.57 -28.62 12.76
CA LEU A 398 3.31 -27.59 12.05
C LEU A 398 2.34 -26.52 11.54
N LEU A 399 2.53 -25.27 12.00
CA LEU A 399 1.71 -24.12 11.62
C LEU A 399 2.51 -23.15 10.76
N ASP A 400 2.00 -22.82 9.58
CA ASP A 400 2.56 -21.80 8.69
C ASP A 400 1.73 -20.52 8.82
N VAL A 401 2.37 -19.43 9.25
CA VAL A 401 1.77 -18.10 9.44
C VAL A 401 2.15 -17.11 8.35
N ALA A 402 2.73 -17.60 7.24
CA ALA A 402 3.02 -16.77 6.09
C ALA A 402 1.72 -16.28 5.42
N PRO A 403 1.77 -15.20 4.61
CA PRO A 403 0.64 -14.81 3.77
C PRO A 403 0.16 -15.98 2.89
N SER A 404 -1.17 -16.12 2.73
CA SER A 404 -1.79 -17.24 2.00
C SER A 404 -1.20 -17.48 0.61
N ALA A 405 -0.90 -16.40 -0.13
CA ALA A 405 -0.27 -16.51 -1.44
C ALA A 405 1.13 -17.17 -1.41
N LYS A 406 1.91 -16.94 -0.34
CA LYS A 406 3.21 -17.61 -0.15
C LYS A 406 3.02 -19.07 0.21
N PHE A 407 2.08 -19.38 1.10
CA PHE A 407 1.75 -20.75 1.47
C PHE A 407 1.29 -21.57 0.25
N VAL A 408 0.37 -21.02 -0.55
CA VAL A 408 -0.11 -21.67 -1.79
C VAL A 408 1.02 -21.92 -2.78
N LYS A 409 1.96 -20.97 -2.89
CA LYS A 409 3.11 -21.09 -3.81
C LYS A 409 4.09 -22.19 -3.38
N ALA A 410 4.42 -22.27 -2.09
CA ALA A 410 5.31 -23.27 -1.52
C ALA A 410 5.20 -23.26 0.01
N HIS A 411 5.03 -24.44 0.62
CA HIS A 411 5.03 -24.64 2.06
C HIS A 411 5.69 -25.99 2.42
N ILE A 412 6.06 -26.16 3.67
CA ILE A 412 6.60 -27.45 4.15
C ILE A 412 5.47 -28.47 4.16
N PRO A 413 5.68 -29.70 3.62
CA PRO A 413 4.67 -30.77 3.69
C PRO A 413 4.14 -30.98 5.12
N ALA A 414 2.85 -31.24 5.25
CA ALA A 414 2.12 -31.35 6.52
C ALA A 414 1.96 -30.04 7.32
N ALA A 415 2.40 -28.89 6.81
CA ALA A 415 2.10 -27.62 7.45
C ALA A 415 0.62 -27.22 7.26
N HIS A 416 0.02 -26.71 8.33
CA HIS A 416 -1.32 -26.14 8.31
C HIS A 416 -1.21 -24.61 8.27
N TRP A 417 -1.85 -24.01 7.29
CA TRP A 417 -1.90 -22.56 7.22
C TRP A 417 -2.88 -21.98 8.25
N ILE A 418 -2.45 -20.91 8.94
CA ILE A 418 -3.30 -20.17 9.88
C ILE A 418 -2.98 -18.69 9.82
N LEU A 419 -4.02 -17.84 9.93
CA LEU A 419 -3.82 -16.41 10.13
C LEU A 419 -3.18 -16.13 11.49
N ARG A 420 -2.10 -15.35 11.51
CA ARG A 420 -1.42 -14.98 12.75
C ARG A 420 -2.35 -14.28 13.76
N SER A 421 -3.33 -13.50 13.27
CA SER A 421 -4.37 -12.86 14.08
C SER A 421 -5.28 -13.86 14.81
N HIS A 422 -5.38 -15.09 14.31
CA HIS A 422 -6.17 -16.17 14.93
C HIS A 422 -5.40 -16.96 15.98
N LEU A 423 -4.10 -16.74 16.12
CA LEU A 423 -3.35 -17.32 17.23
C LEU A 423 -3.68 -16.54 18.51
N ALA A 424 -4.29 -17.20 19.48
CA ALA A 424 -4.59 -16.60 20.77
C ALA A 424 -3.30 -16.24 21.54
N PRO A 425 -3.32 -15.24 22.43
CA PRO A 425 -2.21 -14.96 23.33
C PRO A 425 -2.08 -16.12 24.35
N GLY A 426 -1.01 -16.89 24.23
CA GLY A 426 -0.70 -18.02 25.10
C GLY A 426 -0.86 -19.39 24.43
N TYR A 427 0.15 -20.24 24.64
CA TYR A 427 0.21 -21.59 24.06
C TYR A 427 -0.92 -22.53 24.57
N ASP A 428 -1.61 -22.14 25.64
CA ASP A 428 -2.64 -23.00 26.25
C ASP A 428 -3.92 -23.11 25.40
N ASP A 429 -4.23 -22.10 24.58
CA ASP A 429 -5.39 -22.12 23.69
C ASP A 429 -5.18 -22.98 22.43
N LEU A 430 -3.94 -23.26 22.03
CA LEU A 430 -3.66 -24.17 20.92
C LEU A 430 -4.07 -25.60 21.20
N ARG A 431 -4.24 -25.98 22.48
CA ARG A 431 -4.76 -27.33 22.90
C ARG A 431 -6.20 -27.55 22.47
N ASN A 432 -6.96 -26.48 22.21
CA ASN A 432 -8.35 -26.55 21.75
C ASN A 432 -8.51 -26.42 20.24
N LEU A 433 -7.41 -26.31 19.50
CA LEU A 433 -7.42 -26.25 18.04
C LEU A 433 -7.93 -27.56 17.46
N ARG A 434 -9.13 -27.54 16.87
CA ARG A 434 -9.67 -28.66 16.09
C ARG A 434 -9.25 -28.48 14.63
N ILE A 435 -8.43 -29.40 14.14
CA ILE A 435 -8.06 -29.47 12.72
C ILE A 435 -9.21 -30.15 11.98
N THR A 436 -9.86 -29.45 11.07
CA THR A 436 -10.84 -30.03 10.16
C THR A 436 -10.30 -30.01 8.74
N ASN A 437 -10.80 -30.87 7.86
CA ASN A 437 -10.39 -30.89 6.44
C ASN A 437 -10.70 -29.60 5.66
N HIS A 438 -11.34 -28.61 6.31
CA HIS A 438 -11.74 -27.31 5.70
C HIS A 438 -11.17 -26.09 6.45
N GLY A 439 -10.21 -26.26 7.36
CA GLY A 439 -9.61 -25.17 8.14
C GLY A 439 -9.82 -25.33 9.64
N PHE A 440 -9.25 -24.39 10.41
CA PHE A 440 -9.35 -24.40 11.87
C PHE A 440 -10.68 -23.78 12.33
N CYS A 441 -11.44 -24.48 13.16
CA CYS A 441 -12.61 -23.93 13.85
C CYS A 441 -12.29 -23.70 15.33
N PHE A 442 -12.47 -22.48 15.82
CA PHE A 442 -12.52 -22.20 17.26
C PHE A 442 -13.94 -22.49 17.75
N GLY A 443 -14.08 -23.47 18.65
CA GLY A 443 -15.38 -23.88 19.09
C GLY A 443 -15.89 -23.16 20.32
N SER A 444 -16.89 -22.30 20.16
CA SER A 444 -17.98 -22.13 21.12
C SER A 444 -19.23 -21.77 20.30
N GLY A 445 -20.02 -22.76 19.92
CA GLY A 445 -21.28 -22.55 19.22
C GLY A 445 -21.79 -23.81 18.56
N THR A 446 -22.94 -24.22 18.99
CA THR A 446 -23.70 -25.38 18.48
C THR A 446 -24.02 -25.23 16.99
N SER A 447 -23.36 -26.00 16.12
CA SER A 447 -23.94 -26.40 14.84
C SER A 447 -23.61 -27.87 14.55
N SER A 448 -24.65 -28.60 14.28
CA SER A 448 -24.75 -30.06 14.28
C SER A 448 -24.35 -30.72 12.97
N GLU A 449 -23.29 -30.28 12.27
CA GLU A 449 -22.80 -30.98 11.07
C GLU A 449 -21.30 -30.77 10.82
N CYS A 450 -20.47 -31.09 11.81
CA CYS A 450 -19.04 -31.29 11.57
C CYS A 450 -18.57 -32.53 12.29
N GLY A 451 -19.04 -33.66 11.81
CA GLY A 451 -18.77 -34.98 12.39
C GLY A 451 -17.73 -35.75 11.61
N LYS A 452 -16.46 -35.72 12.07
CA LYS A 452 -15.64 -36.92 12.23
C LYS A 452 -14.60 -36.63 13.29
N LYS A 453 -14.81 -37.23 14.47
CA LYS A 453 -13.94 -37.13 15.63
C LYS A 453 -12.63 -37.86 15.36
N TYR A 454 -11.51 -37.16 15.46
CA TYR A 454 -10.28 -37.77 15.96
C TYR A 454 -10.32 -37.69 17.47
N GLN A 455 -10.66 -38.78 18.13
CA GLN A 455 -10.45 -38.96 19.57
C GLN A 455 -8.96 -39.24 19.77
N GLY A 456 -8.18 -38.23 20.08
CA GLY A 456 -6.83 -38.41 20.64
C GLY A 456 -6.95 -38.83 22.07
N GLN A 457 -6.35 -39.97 22.41
CA GLN A 457 -6.23 -40.49 23.77
C GLN A 457 -5.56 -39.46 24.67
N ALA A 458 -6.09 -39.27 25.86
CA ALA A 458 -5.53 -38.42 26.91
C ALA A 458 -4.10 -38.86 27.24
N GLY A 459 -3.13 -37.96 27.07
CA GLY A 459 -1.74 -38.19 27.50
C GLY A 459 -0.64 -37.62 26.60
N PHE A 460 -0.91 -37.19 25.38
CA PHE A 460 0.13 -36.65 24.48
C PHE A 460 0.30 -35.16 24.67
N ARG A 461 1.52 -34.70 25.03
CA ARG A 461 1.93 -33.31 24.94
C ARG A 461 2.25 -33.02 23.46
N SER A 462 1.33 -32.38 22.74
CA SER A 462 1.59 -31.91 21.38
C SER A 462 2.59 -30.77 21.38
N HIS A 463 3.58 -30.86 20.52
CA HIS A 463 4.54 -29.78 20.29
C HIS A 463 4.10 -28.98 19.06
N PHE A 464 3.97 -27.65 19.21
CA PHE A 464 3.61 -26.76 18.12
C PHE A 464 4.85 -26.08 17.57
N ILE A 465 5.02 -26.08 16.26
CA ILE A 465 6.12 -25.43 15.56
C ILE A 465 5.53 -24.37 14.62
N LEU A 466 5.91 -23.11 14.87
CA LEU A 466 5.52 -21.98 14.04
C LEU A 466 6.59 -21.71 12.99
N LEU A 467 6.20 -21.65 11.73
CA LEU A 467 7.03 -21.18 10.62
C LEU A 467 6.78 -19.69 10.37
N ARG A 468 7.85 -18.95 10.13
CA ARG A 468 7.81 -17.52 9.74
C ARG A 468 7.97 -17.35 8.25
#